data_0950f422b37fdbfc8c16f17f571a4b2b
#
_entry.id   0950f422b37fdbfc8c16f17f571a4b2b
#
_cell.length_a   1.000
_cell.length_b   1.000
_cell.length_c   1.000
_cell.angle_alpha   90.00
_cell.angle_beta   90.00
_cell.angle_gamma   90.00
#
_symmetry.space_group_name_H-M   'P 1'
#
loop_
_entity.id
_entity.type
_entity.pdbx_description
1 polymer ?
#
loop_
_entity_poly.entity_id
_entity_poly.type
_entity_poly.pdbx_seq_one_letter_code
_entity_poly.pdbx_strand_id
1 'polypeptide(L)'
;MRRLIPVYGHESMGACHSPFQTLSRIIVGQQISLKLGRTLWARLVQACGEDMRPDCISQFSEADLRALGLSLRKAQYLRDAVAFFTVPERMDAAWWHNQEDAAVVSRLCEIRGVGRWTAEMFLIFFLGRPDVLPLDDTALLKAISHHYFSDEPVSRFEAREVSQA
;
A
#
# COMPACT_ATOMS: atom_id res chain seq x y z
N MET A 1 -2.51 -24.61 -1.62
CA MET A 1 -1.16 -24.11 -2.00
C MET A 1 -0.55 -24.87 -3.17
N ARG A 2 -0.30 -26.19 -3.14
CA ARG A 2 0.34 -26.94 -4.25
C ARG A 2 -0.28 -26.78 -5.64
N ARG A 3 -1.56 -26.41 -5.76
CA ARG A 3 -2.25 -26.15 -7.05
C ARG A 3 -2.14 -24.71 -7.54
N LEU A 4 -1.85 -23.74 -6.67
CA LEU A 4 -1.76 -22.32 -7.01
C LEU A 4 -0.36 -21.93 -7.46
N ILE A 5 0.69 -22.51 -6.87
CA ILE A 5 2.08 -22.21 -7.20
C ILE A 5 2.40 -22.42 -8.69
N PRO A 6 1.98 -23.53 -9.36
CA PRO A 6 2.23 -23.69 -10.80
C PRO A 6 1.51 -22.68 -11.69
N VAL A 7 0.38 -22.13 -11.21
CA VAL A 7 -0.44 -21.19 -11.99
C VAL A 7 0.05 -19.75 -11.83
N TYR A 8 0.46 -19.37 -10.62
CA TYR A 8 0.78 -17.98 -10.26
C TYR A 8 2.25 -17.75 -9.86
N GLY A 9 3.05 -18.81 -9.78
CA GLY A 9 4.45 -18.75 -9.33
C GLY A 9 5.40 -17.97 -10.25
N HIS A 10 4.92 -17.50 -11.42
CA HIS A 10 5.67 -16.66 -12.36
C HIS A 10 5.27 -15.18 -12.26
N GLU A 11 4.24 -14.85 -11.49
CA GLU A 11 3.83 -13.46 -11.31
C GLU A 11 4.77 -12.78 -10.31
N SER A 12 5.62 -11.91 -10.81
CA SER A 12 6.36 -10.96 -9.97
C SER A 12 5.44 -9.81 -9.59
N MET A 13 5.45 -9.43 -8.34
CA MET A 13 4.90 -8.12 -7.96
C MET A 13 5.75 -7.07 -8.68
N GLY A 14 5.14 -6.38 -9.65
CA GLY A 14 5.83 -5.56 -10.64
C GLY A 14 6.81 -4.54 -10.05
N ALA A 15 7.71 -4.07 -10.93
CA ALA A 15 8.83 -3.20 -10.60
C ALA A 15 8.48 -2.12 -9.58
N CYS A 16 9.30 -2.02 -8.55
CA CYS A 16 9.18 -1.05 -7.49
C CYS A 16 9.34 0.36 -8.04
N HIS A 17 8.30 1.13 -7.97
CA HIS A 17 8.37 2.58 -8.13
C HIS A 17 9.12 3.19 -6.92
N SER A 18 9.28 4.51 -6.89
CA SER A 18 9.87 5.17 -5.71
C SER A 18 9.05 4.89 -4.43
N PRO A 19 9.66 5.01 -3.23
CA PRO A 19 8.95 4.80 -1.97
C PRO A 19 7.73 5.73 -1.84
N PHE A 20 7.87 7.00 -2.24
CA PHE A 20 6.76 7.96 -2.26
C PHE A 20 5.63 7.53 -3.20
N GLN A 21 5.96 7.10 -4.41
CA GLN A 21 4.98 6.68 -5.41
C GLN A 21 4.20 5.44 -4.94
N THR A 22 4.90 4.47 -4.36
CA THR A 22 4.27 3.26 -3.82
C THR A 22 3.31 3.61 -2.68
N LEU A 23 3.75 4.40 -1.70
CA LEU A 23 2.87 4.80 -0.59
C LEU A 23 1.67 5.61 -1.09
N SER A 24 1.88 6.55 -2.01
CA SER A 24 0.80 7.34 -2.61
C SER A 24 -0.24 6.47 -3.30
N ARG A 25 0.19 5.44 -4.05
CA ARG A 25 -0.70 4.48 -4.70
C ARG A 25 -1.53 3.70 -3.69
N ILE A 26 -0.93 3.28 -2.59
CA ILE A 26 -1.63 2.57 -1.50
C ILE A 26 -2.68 3.49 -0.87
N ILE A 27 -2.33 4.75 -0.54
CA ILE A 27 -3.26 5.75 0.02
C ILE A 27 -4.46 5.98 -0.93
N VAL A 28 -4.20 6.14 -2.23
CA VAL A 28 -5.27 6.30 -3.23
C VAL A 28 -6.20 5.09 -3.26
N GLY A 29 -5.66 3.87 -3.08
CA GLY A 29 -6.40 2.61 -3.09
C GLY A 29 -7.19 2.28 -1.82
N GLN A 30 -6.95 2.96 -0.70
CA GLN A 30 -7.61 2.66 0.58
C GLN A 30 -9.13 2.66 0.48
N GLN A 31 -9.79 1.64 1.04
CA GLN A 31 -11.25 1.57 1.22
C GLN A 31 -12.09 1.79 -0.04
N ILE A 32 -11.58 1.47 -1.20
CA ILE A 32 -12.30 1.53 -2.49
C ILE A 32 -12.08 0.24 -3.29
N SER A 33 -12.90 0.03 -4.32
CA SER A 33 -12.69 -1.11 -5.21
C SER A 33 -11.39 -0.97 -6.00
N LEU A 34 -10.80 -2.09 -6.37
CA LEU A 34 -9.57 -2.13 -7.18
C LEU A 34 -9.73 -1.35 -8.51
N LYS A 35 -10.92 -1.47 -9.15
CA LYS A 35 -11.23 -0.75 -10.39
C LYS A 35 -11.19 0.77 -10.19
N LEU A 36 -11.84 1.27 -9.13
CA LEU A 36 -11.84 2.71 -8.82
C LEU A 36 -10.44 3.19 -8.45
N GLY A 37 -9.71 2.41 -7.63
CA GLY A 37 -8.33 2.73 -7.26
C GLY A 37 -7.42 2.89 -8.48
N ARG A 38 -7.51 1.97 -9.45
CA ARG A 38 -6.76 2.05 -10.72
C ARG A 38 -7.12 3.30 -11.51
N THR A 39 -8.41 3.64 -11.59
CA THR A 39 -8.87 4.84 -12.31
C THR A 39 -8.34 6.12 -11.69
N LEU A 40 -8.43 6.25 -10.36
CA LEU A 40 -7.95 7.45 -9.64
C LEU A 40 -6.42 7.56 -9.73
N TRP A 41 -5.72 6.43 -9.61
CA TRP A 41 -4.27 6.39 -9.78
C TRP A 41 -3.84 6.84 -11.18
N ALA A 42 -4.50 6.33 -12.23
CA ALA A 42 -4.20 6.72 -13.61
C ALA A 42 -4.39 8.23 -13.85
N ARG A 43 -5.44 8.83 -13.29
CA ARG A 43 -5.66 10.29 -13.36
C ARG A 43 -4.54 11.07 -12.67
N LEU A 44 -4.11 10.60 -11.50
CA LEU A 44 -3.04 11.25 -10.74
C LEU A 44 -1.70 11.16 -11.48
N VAL A 45 -1.38 9.98 -12.07
CA VAL A 45 -0.19 9.79 -12.90
C VAL A 45 -0.26 10.66 -14.17
N GLN A 46 -1.42 10.77 -14.81
CA GLN A 46 -1.59 11.65 -15.96
C GLN A 46 -1.34 13.11 -15.62
N ALA A 47 -1.73 13.56 -14.42
CA ALA A 47 -1.52 14.93 -13.95
C ALA A 47 -0.08 15.21 -13.52
N CYS A 48 0.61 14.22 -12.92
CA CYS A 48 1.96 14.36 -12.37
C CYS A 48 3.08 13.87 -13.31
N GLY A 49 2.78 13.00 -14.28
CA GLY A 49 3.76 12.22 -15.01
C GLY A 49 4.08 10.88 -14.35
N GLU A 50 4.78 10.02 -15.09
CA GLU A 50 5.08 8.63 -14.66
C GLU A 50 6.02 8.59 -13.45
N ASP A 51 6.99 9.48 -13.37
CA ASP A 51 7.89 9.63 -12.23
C ASP A 51 7.27 10.56 -11.18
N MET A 52 6.24 10.07 -10.51
CA MET A 52 5.54 10.82 -9.48
C MET A 52 6.42 11.08 -8.26
N ARG A 53 6.72 12.33 -8.00
CA ARG A 53 7.56 12.82 -6.89
C ARG A 53 6.75 13.69 -5.94
N PRO A 54 7.23 13.91 -4.70
CA PRO A 54 6.60 14.82 -3.75
C PRO A 54 6.35 16.22 -4.33
N ASP A 55 7.32 16.75 -5.09
CA ASP A 55 7.26 18.08 -5.70
C ASP A 55 6.05 18.23 -6.64
N CYS A 56 5.70 17.18 -7.38
CA CYS A 56 4.55 17.22 -8.26
C CYS A 56 3.25 17.35 -7.46
N ILE A 57 3.05 16.48 -6.45
CA ILE A 57 1.85 16.54 -5.62
C ILE A 57 1.76 17.86 -4.86
N SER A 58 2.89 18.46 -4.46
CA SER A 58 2.92 19.73 -3.74
C SER A 58 2.35 20.90 -4.54
N GLN A 59 2.37 20.83 -5.88
CA GLN A 59 1.82 21.84 -6.77
C GLN A 59 0.28 21.84 -6.82
N PHE A 60 -0.36 20.74 -6.44
CA PHE A 60 -1.81 20.64 -6.42
C PHE A 60 -2.38 21.15 -5.10
N SER A 61 -3.36 22.03 -5.20
CA SER A 61 -4.20 22.38 -4.06
C SER A 61 -5.06 21.17 -3.66
N GLU A 62 -5.64 21.23 -2.47
CA GLU A 62 -6.61 20.22 -2.05
C GLU A 62 -7.81 20.15 -3.01
N ALA A 63 -8.24 21.29 -3.55
CA ALA A 63 -9.32 21.35 -4.53
C ALA A 63 -8.95 20.65 -5.85
N ASP A 64 -7.71 20.82 -6.32
CA ASP A 64 -7.22 20.15 -7.54
C ASP A 64 -7.18 18.62 -7.36
N LEU A 65 -6.66 18.14 -6.24
CA LEU A 65 -6.64 16.71 -5.93
C LEU A 65 -8.06 16.13 -5.85
N ARG A 66 -9.02 16.88 -5.31
CA ARG A 66 -10.43 16.49 -5.29
C ARG A 66 -11.06 16.49 -6.69
N ALA A 67 -10.69 17.41 -7.55
CA ALA A 67 -11.13 17.45 -8.94
C ALA A 67 -10.67 16.20 -9.73
N LEU A 68 -9.53 15.60 -9.36
CA LEU A 68 -9.08 14.31 -9.89
C LEU A 68 -9.93 13.12 -9.36
N GLY A 69 -10.83 13.35 -8.40
CA GLY A 69 -11.75 12.35 -7.84
C GLY A 69 -11.34 11.82 -6.47
N LEU A 70 -10.31 12.37 -5.85
CA LEU A 70 -9.90 11.97 -4.50
C LEU A 70 -10.86 12.51 -3.44
N SER A 71 -11.11 11.74 -2.38
CA SER A 71 -11.82 12.27 -1.22
C SER A 71 -10.96 13.33 -0.51
N LEU A 72 -11.60 14.22 0.25
CA LEU A 72 -10.92 15.21 1.08
C LEU A 72 -9.81 14.58 1.95
N ARG A 73 -10.14 13.47 2.62
CA ARG A 73 -9.19 12.75 3.48
C ARG A 73 -7.97 12.27 2.70
N LYS A 74 -8.17 11.65 1.53
CA LYS A 74 -7.05 11.18 0.69
C LYS A 74 -6.17 12.31 0.17
N ALA A 75 -6.77 13.43 -0.22
CA ALA A 75 -6.01 14.62 -0.61
C ALA A 75 -5.12 15.11 0.54
N GLN A 76 -5.66 15.15 1.77
CA GLN A 76 -4.89 15.53 2.96
C GLN A 76 -3.79 14.51 3.28
N TYR A 77 -4.08 13.20 3.22
CA TYR A 77 -3.09 12.15 3.47
C TYR A 77 -1.93 12.18 2.47
N LEU A 78 -2.22 12.47 1.19
CA LEU A 78 -1.16 12.65 0.20
C LEU A 78 -0.29 13.87 0.50
N ARG A 79 -0.86 14.96 0.98
CA ARG A 79 -0.09 16.15 1.39
C ARG A 79 0.78 15.87 2.62
N ASP A 80 0.26 15.10 3.59
CA ASP A 80 1.03 14.67 4.76
C ASP A 80 2.16 13.72 4.34
N ALA A 81 1.91 12.84 3.36
CA ALA A 81 2.97 12.02 2.77
C ALA A 81 4.03 12.86 2.04
N VAL A 82 3.64 13.91 1.31
CA VAL A 82 4.59 14.87 0.71
C VAL A 82 5.50 15.46 1.80
N ALA A 83 4.91 15.98 2.88
CA ALA A 83 5.69 16.56 3.99
C ALA A 83 6.64 15.53 4.62
N PHE A 84 6.21 14.29 4.79
CA PHE A 84 7.04 13.22 5.30
C PHE A 84 8.23 12.91 4.38
N PHE A 85 8.04 12.89 3.07
CA PHE A 85 9.08 12.58 2.08
C PHE A 85 9.94 13.79 1.66
N THR A 86 9.82 14.96 2.31
CA THR A 86 10.76 16.08 2.13
C THR A 86 12.15 15.77 2.70
N VAL A 87 12.25 14.81 3.60
CA VAL A 87 13.52 14.32 4.15
C VAL A 87 14.20 13.45 3.08
N PRO A 88 15.40 13.82 2.57
CA PRO A 88 16.01 13.17 1.41
C PRO A 88 16.23 11.66 1.57
N GLU A 89 16.62 11.21 2.76
CA GLU A 89 16.89 9.79 3.06
C GLU A 89 15.63 8.94 2.88
N ARG A 90 14.43 9.52 3.09
CA ARG A 90 13.15 8.81 2.92
C ARG A 90 12.79 8.57 1.46
N MET A 91 13.46 9.26 0.52
CA MET A 91 13.34 9.00 -0.92
C MET A 91 14.31 7.92 -1.40
N ASP A 92 15.31 7.56 -0.60
CA ASP A 92 16.28 6.52 -0.95
C ASP A 92 15.73 5.11 -0.65
N ALA A 93 15.64 4.28 -1.67
CA ALA A 93 15.19 2.89 -1.54
C ALA A 93 16.12 2.08 -0.63
N ALA A 94 17.43 2.28 -0.73
CA ALA A 94 18.41 1.55 0.07
C ALA A 94 18.24 1.85 1.56
N TRP A 95 17.93 3.10 1.90
CA TRP A 95 17.65 3.48 3.28
C TRP A 95 16.47 2.69 3.88
N TRP A 96 15.38 2.48 3.13
CA TRP A 96 14.25 1.68 3.56
C TRP A 96 14.57 0.19 3.67
N HIS A 97 15.31 -0.36 2.70
CA HIS A 97 15.71 -1.78 2.70
C HIS A 97 16.58 -2.15 3.92
N ASN A 98 17.34 -1.19 4.45
CA ASN A 98 18.19 -1.37 5.63
C ASN A 98 17.45 -1.24 6.97
N GLN A 99 16.12 -0.96 6.97
CA GLN A 99 15.32 -0.87 8.19
C GLN A 99 14.66 -2.22 8.52
N GLU A 100 14.51 -2.48 9.82
CA GLU A 100 13.66 -3.57 10.31
C GLU A 100 12.18 -3.27 10.05
N ASP A 101 11.38 -4.29 9.79
CA ASP A 101 9.96 -4.14 9.45
C ASP A 101 9.16 -3.36 10.49
N ALA A 102 9.42 -3.60 11.78
CA ALA A 102 8.78 -2.88 12.87
C ALA A 102 9.12 -1.37 12.87
N ALA A 103 10.36 -1.02 12.51
CA ALA A 103 10.80 0.37 12.39
C ALA A 103 10.14 1.06 11.18
N VAL A 104 10.03 0.36 10.04
CA VAL A 104 9.32 0.85 8.85
C VAL A 104 7.86 1.13 9.18
N VAL A 105 7.17 0.18 9.82
CA VAL A 105 5.77 0.32 10.21
C VAL A 105 5.59 1.51 11.15
N SER A 106 6.40 1.61 12.22
CA SER A 106 6.34 2.71 13.18
C SER A 106 6.48 4.06 12.50
N ARG A 107 7.47 4.18 11.61
CA ARG A 107 7.81 5.41 10.91
C ARG A 107 6.74 5.83 9.91
N LEU A 108 6.18 4.90 9.15
CA LEU A 108 5.10 5.20 8.21
C LEU A 108 3.79 5.59 8.93
N CYS A 109 3.53 5.02 10.11
CA CYS A 109 2.36 5.36 10.92
C CYS A 109 2.43 6.79 11.52
N GLU A 110 3.56 7.50 11.44
CA GLU A 110 3.65 8.93 11.75
C GLU A 110 2.83 9.79 10.76
N ILE A 111 2.59 9.27 9.55
CA ILE A 111 1.82 9.96 8.52
C ILE A 111 0.33 9.79 8.82
N ARG A 112 -0.40 10.90 8.92
CA ARG A 112 -1.85 10.85 9.12
C ARG A 112 -2.53 10.06 7.99
N GLY A 113 -3.39 9.12 8.37
CA GLY A 113 -4.10 8.24 7.43
C GLY A 113 -3.31 7.03 6.98
N VAL A 114 -2.08 6.86 7.44
CA VAL A 114 -1.29 5.65 7.26
C VAL A 114 -1.35 4.83 8.55
N GLY A 115 -2.14 3.77 8.55
CA GLY A 115 -2.20 2.79 9.62
C GLY A 115 -1.32 1.58 9.33
N ARG A 116 -1.32 0.62 10.28
CA ARG A 116 -0.55 -0.62 10.19
C ARG A 116 -0.75 -1.36 8.86
N TRP A 117 -1.99 -1.57 8.43
CA TRP A 117 -2.27 -2.22 7.14
C TRP A 117 -1.61 -1.51 5.96
N THR A 118 -1.66 -0.18 5.91
CA THR A 118 -1.02 0.60 4.82
C THR A 118 0.50 0.45 4.85
N ALA A 119 1.09 0.43 6.04
CA ALA A 119 2.53 0.20 6.20
C ALA A 119 2.92 -1.25 5.84
N GLU A 120 2.10 -2.25 6.17
CA GLU A 120 2.29 -3.64 5.74
C GLU A 120 2.21 -3.78 4.22
N MET A 121 1.29 -3.05 3.55
CA MET A 121 1.27 -3.00 2.09
C MET A 121 2.55 -2.39 1.49
N PHE A 122 3.14 -1.41 2.17
CA PHE A 122 4.43 -0.85 1.76
C PHE A 122 5.57 -1.87 1.91
N LEU A 123 5.59 -2.64 3.01
CA LEU A 123 6.56 -3.74 3.19
C LEU A 123 6.46 -4.76 2.05
N ILE A 124 5.24 -5.14 1.68
CA ILE A 124 4.99 -6.13 0.63
C ILE A 124 5.32 -5.56 -0.77
N PHE A 125 4.74 -4.41 -1.13
CA PHE A 125 4.77 -3.92 -2.51
C PHE A 125 5.98 -3.05 -2.84
N PHE A 126 6.63 -2.44 -1.85
CA PHE A 126 7.86 -1.67 -2.07
C PHE A 126 9.10 -2.44 -1.67
N LEU A 127 9.13 -2.98 -0.46
CA LEU A 127 10.33 -3.66 0.06
C LEU A 127 10.41 -5.14 -0.34
N GLY A 128 9.33 -5.71 -0.89
CA GLY A 128 9.29 -7.12 -1.29
C GLY A 128 9.47 -8.10 -0.12
N ARG A 129 9.08 -7.69 1.10
CA ARG A 129 9.21 -8.53 2.29
C ARG A 129 8.32 -9.79 2.15
N PRO A 130 8.88 -10.99 2.20
CA PRO A 130 8.12 -12.22 1.95
C PRO A 130 7.27 -12.67 3.14
N ASP A 131 7.63 -12.26 4.36
CA ASP A 131 7.01 -12.75 5.60
C ASP A 131 6.20 -11.64 6.28
N VAL A 132 5.25 -11.07 5.53
CA VAL A 132 4.30 -10.07 6.05
C VAL A 132 2.89 -10.59 5.91
N LEU A 133 2.19 -10.77 7.04
CA LEU A 133 0.81 -11.21 7.09
C LEU A 133 -0.11 -10.06 7.53
N PRO A 134 -0.79 -9.37 6.59
CA PRO A 134 -1.64 -8.22 6.91
C PRO A 134 -3.01 -8.68 7.43
N LEU A 135 -3.11 -8.99 8.72
CA LEU A 135 -4.32 -9.51 9.37
C LEU A 135 -5.49 -8.51 9.42
N ASP A 136 -5.26 -7.25 9.03
CA ASP A 136 -6.30 -6.23 8.85
C ASP A 136 -6.81 -6.16 7.40
N ASP A 137 -6.27 -6.98 6.50
CA ASP A 137 -6.72 -7.05 5.11
C ASP A 137 -7.98 -7.90 4.97
N THR A 138 -9.10 -7.25 4.69
CA THR A 138 -10.39 -7.93 4.57
C THR A 138 -10.47 -8.89 3.38
N ALA A 139 -9.72 -8.64 2.31
CA ALA A 139 -9.67 -9.52 1.16
C ALA A 139 -8.87 -10.79 1.48
N LEU A 140 -7.75 -10.64 2.20
CA LEU A 140 -6.97 -11.77 2.71
C LEU A 140 -7.81 -12.63 3.65
N LEU A 141 -8.49 -12.04 4.65
CA LEU A 141 -9.33 -12.78 5.59
C LEU A 141 -10.47 -13.53 4.87
N LYS A 142 -11.10 -12.90 3.88
CA LYS A 142 -12.11 -13.57 3.05
C LYS A 142 -11.53 -14.73 2.23
N ALA A 143 -10.35 -14.58 1.67
CA ALA A 143 -9.70 -15.64 0.93
C ALA A 143 -9.34 -16.83 1.85
N ILE A 144 -8.84 -16.56 3.06
CA ILE A 144 -8.57 -17.59 4.07
C ILE A 144 -9.87 -18.29 4.47
N SER A 145 -10.94 -17.53 4.76
CA SER A 145 -12.27 -18.07 5.06
C SER A 145 -12.73 -19.05 3.97
N HIS A 146 -12.69 -18.61 2.72
CA HIS A 146 -13.13 -19.41 1.57
C HIS A 146 -12.31 -20.68 1.38
N HIS A 147 -10.99 -20.62 1.51
CA HIS A 147 -10.13 -21.76 1.18
C HIS A 147 -9.88 -22.74 2.33
N TYR A 148 -10.04 -22.29 3.58
CA TYR A 148 -9.70 -23.10 4.75
C TYR A 148 -10.85 -23.31 5.74
N PHE A 149 -11.90 -22.48 5.68
CA PHE A 149 -13.00 -22.48 6.65
C PHE A 149 -14.39 -22.57 6.00
N SER A 150 -14.48 -23.05 4.74
CA SER A 150 -15.77 -23.25 4.04
C SER A 150 -16.70 -22.03 4.04
N ASP A 151 -16.11 -20.83 3.84
CA ASP A 151 -16.78 -19.51 3.89
C ASP A 151 -17.27 -19.06 5.27
N GLU A 152 -16.95 -19.80 6.34
CA GLU A 152 -17.21 -19.33 7.71
C GLU A 152 -16.32 -18.15 8.07
N PRO A 153 -16.81 -17.17 8.87
CA PRO A 153 -15.99 -16.05 9.29
C PRO A 153 -14.74 -16.49 10.04
N VAL A 154 -13.58 -15.97 9.65
CA VAL A 154 -12.31 -16.29 10.28
C VAL A 154 -11.81 -15.11 11.13
N SER A 155 -11.37 -15.42 12.35
CA SER A 155 -10.68 -14.47 13.22
C SER A 155 -9.22 -14.24 12.79
N ARG A 156 -8.63 -13.12 13.25
CA ARG A 156 -7.19 -12.86 13.03
C ARG A 156 -6.30 -13.95 13.64
N PHE A 157 -6.73 -14.55 14.73
CA PHE A 157 -6.01 -15.63 15.40
C PHE A 157 -5.99 -16.87 14.51
N GLU A 158 -7.15 -17.35 14.06
CA GLU A 158 -7.26 -18.51 13.17
C GLU A 158 -6.53 -18.29 11.84
N ALA A 159 -6.61 -17.08 11.27
CA ALA A 159 -5.88 -16.75 10.05
C ALA A 159 -4.36 -16.85 10.26
N ARG A 160 -3.85 -16.47 11.42
CA ARG A 160 -2.43 -16.61 11.77
C ARG A 160 -2.04 -18.08 11.91
N GLU A 161 -2.82 -18.89 12.63
CA GLU A 161 -2.57 -20.32 12.81
C GLU A 161 -2.44 -21.05 11.46
N VAL A 162 -3.39 -20.80 10.54
CA VAL A 162 -3.38 -21.41 9.20
C VAL A 162 -2.17 -20.96 8.38
N SER A 163 -1.68 -19.75 8.57
CA SER A 163 -0.51 -19.24 7.83
C SER A 163 0.82 -19.82 8.30
N GLN A 164 0.86 -20.38 9.52
CA GLN A 164 2.05 -20.99 10.13
C GLN A 164 2.12 -22.50 9.93
N ALA A 165 1.04 -23.13 9.46
CA ALA A 165 0.92 -24.56 9.20
C ALA A 165 1.37 -24.92 7.78
#